data_a0758eef5c1adc79f19f06021e2296c8
#
_entry.id   a0758eef5c1adc79f19f06021e2296c8
#
_cell.length_a   1.000
_cell.length_b   1.000
_cell.length_c   1.000
_cell.angle_alpha   90.00
_cell.angle_beta   90.00
_cell.angle_gamma   90.00
#
_symmetry.space_group_name_H-M   'P 1'
#
loop_
_entity.id
_entity.type
_entity.pdbx_description
1 polymer ?
#
loop_
_entity_poly.entity_id
_entity_poly.type
_entity_poly.pdbx_seq_one_letter_code
_entity_poly.pdbx_strand_id
1 'polypeptide(L)'
;NIVEGVDGQSVSFRITPDLYDIVTGHVRTTQIYGVPLMELKPELMPVWQQSVKRLIDVSVAVGILALLSPLWLIIIAIIKLTSKGPVFFRQERVGVGGKPFTMYKFRSMRVDAEEKTGPVWVQGEDPRVTRIGKVLRTLHLDEIPQCINFLKGDMSLVGPRPERPFFVDQFRQQIPLYMRRFNVKPGLLGWAQAKHEFDLDSKDFVGIARDRLEYDLYYIENMTLKLDLKIMFQTVWFVLAGKSTR
;
A
#
# COMPACT_ATOMS: atom_id res chain seq x y z
N ASN A 1 15.55 21.22 -8.40
CA ASN A 1 14.50 20.97 -9.40
C ASN A 1 13.29 21.84 -9.04
N ILE A 2 12.79 22.66 -10.00
CA ILE A 2 11.69 23.63 -9.72
C ILE A 2 10.42 22.92 -9.26
N VAL A 3 10.16 21.70 -9.74
CA VAL A 3 8.97 20.89 -9.39
C VAL A 3 9.04 20.35 -7.97
N GLU A 4 10.22 20.02 -7.46
CA GLU A 4 10.42 19.51 -6.09
C GLU A 4 10.26 20.60 -5.02
N GLY A 5 10.51 21.86 -5.37
CA GLY A 5 10.41 23.00 -4.44
C GLY A 5 8.97 23.49 -4.18
N VAL A 6 7.97 22.98 -4.93
CA VAL A 6 6.57 23.45 -4.89
C VAL A 6 5.61 22.33 -4.46
N ASP A 7 6.14 21.21 -4.02
CA ASP A 7 5.36 20.07 -3.53
C ASP A 7 4.52 20.51 -2.29
N GLY A 8 3.20 20.44 -2.41
CA GLY A 8 2.25 20.87 -1.37
C GLY A 8 1.52 22.19 -1.62
N GLN A 9 1.80 22.91 -2.69
CA GLN A 9 1.06 24.11 -3.08
C GLN A 9 0.12 23.82 -4.26
N SER A 10 -1.06 24.46 -4.30
CA SER A 10 -2.02 24.37 -5.41
C SER A 10 -1.50 25.14 -6.65
N VAL A 11 -0.42 24.67 -7.23
CA VAL A 11 0.21 25.28 -8.41
C VAL A 11 0.03 24.35 -9.60
N SER A 12 -0.51 24.85 -10.71
CA SER A 12 -0.57 24.11 -11.97
C SER A 12 0.70 24.36 -12.79
N PHE A 13 1.42 23.29 -13.10
CA PHE A 13 2.56 23.33 -13.98
C PHE A 13 2.11 23.16 -15.43
N ARG A 14 2.69 23.95 -16.35
CA ARG A 14 2.52 23.79 -17.78
C ARG A 14 3.89 23.65 -18.41
N ILE A 15 4.08 22.62 -19.17
CA ILE A 15 5.32 22.35 -19.90
C ILE A 15 5.04 22.34 -21.39
N THR A 16 6.07 22.67 -22.18
CA THR A 16 6.01 22.49 -23.63
C THR A 16 6.28 21.01 -23.94
N PRO A 17 5.32 20.29 -24.56
CA PRO A 17 5.54 18.90 -24.92
C PRO A 17 6.58 18.79 -26.04
N ASP A 18 7.30 17.67 -26.08
CA ASP A 18 8.16 17.34 -27.21
C ASP A 18 7.33 16.98 -28.44
N LEU A 19 7.90 17.16 -29.63
CA LEU A 19 7.24 16.88 -30.90
C LEU A 19 6.77 15.43 -30.98
N TYR A 20 7.49 14.50 -30.34
CA TYR A 20 7.14 13.09 -30.26
C TYR A 20 5.84 12.87 -29.48
N ASP A 21 5.62 13.56 -28.36
CA ASP A 21 4.42 13.44 -27.52
C ASP A 21 3.16 13.96 -28.24
N ILE A 22 3.34 14.98 -29.11
CA ILE A 22 2.26 15.55 -29.92
C ILE A 22 1.86 14.59 -31.04
N VAL A 23 2.83 14.01 -31.75
CA VAL A 23 2.60 13.12 -32.91
C VAL A 23 2.02 11.77 -32.46
N THR A 24 2.39 11.25 -31.32
CA THR A 24 1.88 9.97 -30.79
C THR A 24 0.50 10.07 -30.17
N GLY A 25 -0.08 11.29 -30.07
CA GLY A 25 -1.42 11.52 -29.52
C GLY A 25 -1.55 11.26 -28.01
N HIS A 26 -0.43 11.11 -27.31
CA HIS A 26 -0.41 10.87 -25.85
C HIS A 26 -0.79 12.11 -25.02
N VAL A 27 -0.86 13.28 -25.64
CA VAL A 27 -1.07 14.54 -24.93
C VAL A 27 -2.22 15.34 -25.54
N ARG A 28 -3.16 15.76 -24.69
CA ARG A 28 -4.14 16.80 -25.05
C ARG A 28 -3.49 18.17 -24.80
N THR A 29 -3.18 18.89 -25.87
CA THR A 29 -2.56 20.22 -25.76
C THR A 29 -3.62 21.32 -25.73
N THR A 30 -3.47 22.26 -24.80
CA THR A 30 -4.18 23.55 -24.85
C THR A 30 -3.21 24.59 -25.42
N GLN A 31 -3.62 25.26 -26.51
CA GLN A 31 -2.79 26.32 -27.09
C GLN A 31 -3.03 27.64 -26.37
N ILE A 32 -1.97 28.24 -25.83
CA ILE A 32 -1.98 29.61 -25.32
C ILE A 32 -0.93 30.41 -26.10
N TYR A 33 -1.36 31.43 -26.81
CA TYR A 33 -0.51 32.23 -27.70
C TYR A 33 0.28 31.43 -28.74
N GLY A 34 -0.32 30.35 -29.29
CA GLY A 34 0.32 29.53 -30.32
C GLY A 34 1.39 28.54 -29.80
N VAL A 35 1.66 28.51 -28.50
CA VAL A 35 2.56 27.55 -27.91
C VAL A 35 1.71 26.38 -27.35
N PRO A 36 1.93 25.11 -27.79
CA PRO A 36 1.27 23.98 -27.18
C PRO A 36 1.79 23.80 -25.75
N LEU A 37 0.89 23.86 -24.78
CA LEU A 37 1.21 23.67 -23.36
C LEU A 37 0.46 22.45 -22.84
N MET A 38 1.16 21.60 -22.09
CA MET A 38 0.61 20.46 -21.38
C MET A 38 0.37 20.85 -19.91
N GLU A 39 -0.85 20.70 -19.45
CA GLU A 39 -1.18 20.91 -18.04
C GLU A 39 -0.81 19.65 -17.24
N LEU A 40 0.15 19.79 -16.35
CA LEU A 40 0.45 18.75 -15.36
C LEU A 40 -0.59 18.85 -14.25
N LYS A 41 -1.62 17.99 -14.28
CA LYS A 41 -2.62 17.96 -13.21
C LYS A 41 -2.03 17.27 -11.99
N PRO A 42 -1.94 17.96 -10.84
CA PRO A 42 -1.53 17.35 -9.58
C PRO A 42 -2.60 16.41 -9.01
N GLU A 43 -3.85 16.50 -9.48
CA GLU A 43 -4.94 15.65 -9.01
C GLU A 43 -4.95 14.32 -9.74
N LEU A 44 -4.46 13.30 -9.03
CA LEU A 44 -4.33 11.94 -9.53
C LEU A 44 -5.69 11.24 -9.75
N MET A 45 -6.74 11.63 -9.02
CA MET A 45 -8.09 11.08 -9.11
C MET A 45 -9.13 12.18 -8.89
N PRO A 46 -10.21 12.27 -9.71
CA PRO A 46 -11.30 13.23 -9.49
C PRO A 46 -11.93 13.13 -8.09
N VAL A 47 -12.30 14.25 -7.49
CA VAL A 47 -12.83 14.34 -6.12
C VAL A 47 -14.01 13.39 -5.87
N TRP A 48 -14.93 13.27 -6.83
CA TRP A 48 -16.07 12.37 -6.70
C TRP A 48 -15.63 10.89 -6.63
N GLN A 49 -14.59 10.49 -7.38
CA GLN A 49 -14.05 9.13 -7.30
C GLN A 49 -13.35 8.89 -5.94
N GLN A 50 -12.65 9.89 -5.42
CA GLN A 50 -12.05 9.81 -4.08
C GLN A 50 -13.13 9.60 -3.01
N SER A 51 -14.29 10.29 -3.12
CA SER A 51 -15.41 10.13 -2.21
C SER A 51 -16.05 8.73 -2.30
N VAL A 52 -16.22 8.22 -3.53
CA VAL A 52 -16.72 6.85 -3.75
C VAL A 52 -15.75 5.82 -3.21
N LYS A 53 -14.44 5.98 -3.48
CA LYS A 53 -13.39 5.14 -2.92
C LYS A 53 -13.44 5.10 -1.40
N ARG A 54 -13.59 6.27 -0.76
CA ARG A 54 -13.73 6.37 0.70
C ARG A 54 -14.97 5.65 1.22
N LEU A 55 -16.09 5.78 0.53
CA LEU A 55 -17.32 5.05 0.87
C LEU A 55 -17.12 3.54 0.79
N ILE A 56 -16.46 3.05 -0.26
CA ILE A 56 -16.12 1.63 -0.41
C ILE A 56 -15.22 1.18 0.74
N ASP A 57 -14.15 1.92 1.06
CA ASP A 57 -13.22 1.59 2.15
C ASP A 57 -13.96 1.42 3.49
N VAL A 58 -14.83 2.36 3.82
CA VAL A 58 -15.61 2.34 5.07
C VAL A 58 -16.64 1.21 5.06
N SER A 59 -17.38 1.04 3.95
CA SER A 59 -18.41 0.00 3.83
C SER A 59 -17.81 -1.41 3.96
N VAL A 60 -16.68 -1.65 3.29
CA VAL A 60 -15.96 -2.93 3.38
C VAL A 60 -15.44 -3.14 4.80
N ALA A 61 -14.84 -2.12 5.42
CA ALA A 61 -14.35 -2.23 6.79
C ALA A 61 -15.45 -2.57 7.79
N VAL A 62 -16.59 -1.86 7.73
CA VAL A 62 -17.76 -2.12 8.59
C VAL A 62 -18.32 -3.51 8.31
N GLY A 63 -18.45 -3.90 7.05
CA GLY A 63 -18.95 -5.23 6.66
C GLY A 63 -18.05 -6.36 7.21
N ILE A 64 -16.73 -6.25 7.06
CA ILE A 64 -15.76 -7.21 7.60
C ILE A 64 -15.86 -7.27 9.13
N LEU A 65 -15.89 -6.12 9.80
CA LEU A 65 -15.97 -6.06 11.26
C LEU A 65 -17.27 -6.67 11.79
N ALA A 66 -18.41 -6.40 11.15
CA ALA A 66 -19.71 -6.94 11.56
C ALA A 66 -19.82 -8.43 11.25
N LEU A 67 -19.54 -8.84 10.00
CA LEU A 67 -19.71 -10.21 9.54
C LEU A 67 -18.73 -11.17 10.21
N LEU A 68 -17.48 -10.78 10.37
CA LEU A 68 -16.44 -11.60 10.96
C LEU A 68 -16.29 -11.40 12.47
N SER A 69 -17.20 -10.67 13.14
CA SER A 69 -17.15 -10.45 14.59
C SER A 69 -17.09 -11.75 15.42
N PRO A 70 -17.84 -12.84 15.12
CA PRO A 70 -17.69 -14.10 15.85
C PRO A 70 -16.30 -14.73 15.64
N LEU A 71 -15.78 -14.67 14.43
CA LEU A 71 -14.44 -15.18 14.10
C LEU A 71 -13.35 -14.41 14.85
N TRP A 72 -13.52 -13.10 14.99
CA TRP A 72 -12.59 -12.25 15.77
C TRP A 72 -12.48 -12.73 17.22
N LEU A 73 -13.63 -12.98 17.86
CA LEU A 73 -13.65 -13.48 19.24
C LEU A 73 -12.92 -14.82 19.37
N ILE A 74 -13.13 -15.72 18.41
CA ILE A 74 -12.44 -17.01 18.36
C ILE A 74 -10.93 -16.80 18.19
N ILE A 75 -10.50 -15.97 17.26
CA ILE A 75 -9.07 -15.67 17.04
C ILE A 75 -8.44 -15.05 18.28
N ILE A 76 -9.11 -14.10 18.93
CA ILE A 76 -8.67 -13.48 20.19
C ILE A 76 -8.48 -14.53 21.27
N ALA A 77 -9.45 -15.41 21.46
CA ALA A 77 -9.37 -16.47 22.45
C ALA A 77 -8.20 -17.43 22.17
N ILE A 78 -8.04 -17.88 20.91
CA ILE A 78 -6.95 -18.79 20.53
C ILE A 78 -5.59 -18.10 20.77
N ILE A 79 -5.38 -16.85 20.36
CA ILE A 79 -4.11 -16.14 20.57
C ILE A 79 -3.82 -16.01 22.08
N LYS A 80 -4.82 -15.70 22.92
CA LYS A 80 -4.66 -15.56 24.36
C LYS A 80 -4.31 -16.90 25.04
N LEU A 81 -4.92 -17.99 24.63
CA LEU A 81 -4.70 -19.31 25.18
C LEU A 81 -3.37 -19.95 24.73
N THR A 82 -2.93 -19.64 23.51
CA THR A 82 -1.75 -20.29 22.91
C THR A 82 -0.43 -19.53 23.15
N SER A 83 -0.50 -18.25 23.52
CA SER A 83 0.73 -17.46 23.72
C SER A 83 0.54 -16.28 24.69
N LYS A 84 1.51 -16.07 25.60
CA LYS A 84 1.53 -14.95 26.55
C LYS A 84 1.74 -13.61 25.80
N GLY A 85 1.03 -12.54 26.22
CA GLY A 85 1.18 -11.18 25.70
C GLY A 85 -0.07 -10.60 25.03
N PRO A 86 0.03 -9.43 24.36
CA PRO A 86 -1.11 -8.75 23.74
C PRO A 86 -1.63 -9.52 22.52
N VAL A 87 -2.94 -9.43 22.26
CA VAL A 87 -3.59 -10.05 21.09
C VAL A 87 -3.28 -9.30 19.81
N PHE A 88 -3.28 -7.97 19.91
CA PHE A 88 -3.00 -7.10 18.77
C PHE A 88 -1.52 -6.74 18.71
N PHE A 89 -0.97 -6.83 17.52
CA PHE A 89 0.33 -6.28 17.17
C PHE A 89 0.13 -4.90 16.57
N ARG A 90 0.94 -3.94 17.01
CA ARG A 90 0.95 -2.56 16.53
C ARG A 90 2.32 -2.27 15.96
N GLN A 91 2.34 -1.71 14.75
CA GLN A 91 3.59 -1.38 14.08
C GLN A 91 3.47 -0.04 13.38
N GLU A 92 4.46 0.81 13.58
CA GLU A 92 4.54 2.08 12.88
C GLU A 92 4.85 1.85 11.39
N ARG A 93 4.11 2.54 10.55
CA ARG A 93 4.25 2.53 9.08
C ARG A 93 4.18 3.96 8.57
N VAL A 94 4.73 4.17 7.37
CA VAL A 94 4.70 5.47 6.69
C VAL A 94 3.44 5.56 5.83
N GLY A 95 2.67 6.64 6.02
CA GLY A 95 1.44 6.95 5.32
C GLY A 95 1.57 8.15 4.39
N VAL A 96 0.44 8.80 4.10
CA VAL A 96 0.37 9.96 3.20
C VAL A 96 1.29 11.09 3.64
N GLY A 97 1.99 11.68 2.69
CA GLY A 97 2.94 12.77 2.92
C GLY A 97 4.15 12.37 3.79
N GLY A 98 4.45 11.06 3.87
CA GLY A 98 5.54 10.57 4.69
C GLY A 98 5.24 10.55 6.20
N LYS A 99 4.00 10.82 6.62
CA LYS A 99 3.61 10.84 8.03
C LYS A 99 3.46 9.43 8.59
N PRO A 100 4.01 9.14 9.78
CA PRO A 100 3.86 7.83 10.40
C PRO A 100 2.43 7.61 10.90
N PHE A 101 1.96 6.36 10.85
CA PHE A 101 0.71 5.92 11.45
C PHE A 101 0.87 4.53 12.07
N THR A 102 0.00 4.17 13.01
CA THR A 102 0.00 2.85 13.65
C THR A 102 -0.87 1.87 12.88
N MET A 103 -0.26 0.85 12.28
CA MET A 103 -0.95 -0.27 11.63
C MET A 103 -1.29 -1.35 12.65
N TYR A 104 -2.52 -1.87 12.61
CA TYR A 104 -3.02 -2.91 13.50
C TYR A 104 -3.07 -4.27 12.81
N LYS A 105 -2.57 -5.31 13.49
CA LYS A 105 -2.69 -6.72 13.06
C LYS A 105 -3.01 -7.63 14.25
N PHE A 106 -3.48 -8.84 14.00
CA PHE A 106 -3.40 -9.87 15.02
C PHE A 106 -1.95 -10.33 15.18
N ARG A 107 -1.56 -10.62 16.42
CA ARG A 107 -0.22 -11.13 16.70
C ARG A 107 -0.03 -12.52 16.09
N SER A 108 0.86 -12.61 15.12
CA SER A 108 1.25 -13.86 14.45
C SER A 108 2.67 -14.31 14.79
N MET A 109 3.45 -13.46 15.47
CA MET A 109 4.83 -13.74 15.89
C MET A 109 4.97 -13.75 17.42
N ARG A 110 6.09 -14.27 17.92
CA ARG A 110 6.47 -14.17 19.35
C ARG A 110 6.64 -12.70 19.75
N VAL A 111 6.46 -12.40 21.05
CA VAL A 111 6.59 -11.03 21.57
C VAL A 111 8.03 -10.51 21.42
N ASP A 112 9.01 -11.38 21.59
CA ASP A 112 10.44 -11.12 21.51
C ASP A 112 11.04 -11.23 20.10
N ALA A 113 10.18 -11.28 19.06
CA ALA A 113 10.58 -11.59 17.69
C ALA A 113 11.64 -10.64 17.10
N GLU A 114 11.67 -9.39 17.52
CA GLU A 114 12.61 -8.37 17.03
C GLU A 114 13.66 -7.93 18.07
N GLU A 115 13.63 -8.44 19.31
CA GLU A 115 14.56 -8.03 20.37
C GLU A 115 16.02 -8.33 20.03
N LYS A 116 16.28 -9.47 19.34
CA LYS A 116 17.63 -9.89 19.00
C LYS A 116 18.09 -9.46 17.61
N THR A 117 17.18 -9.29 16.68
CA THR A 117 17.50 -9.08 15.26
C THR A 117 17.20 -7.66 14.77
N GLY A 118 16.47 -6.87 15.56
CA GLY A 118 15.94 -5.60 15.10
C GLY A 118 14.91 -5.76 13.97
N PRO A 119 14.65 -4.68 13.22
CA PRO A 119 13.78 -4.69 12.06
C PRO A 119 14.38 -5.56 10.94
N VAL A 120 13.76 -6.70 10.64
CA VAL A 120 14.16 -7.58 9.54
C VAL A 120 13.06 -7.58 8.49
N TRP A 121 13.44 -7.51 7.22
CA TRP A 121 12.54 -7.77 6.11
C TRP A 121 12.13 -9.23 6.16
N VAL A 122 10.81 -9.48 6.20
CA VAL A 122 10.28 -10.84 6.34
C VAL A 122 10.51 -11.61 5.05
N GLN A 123 11.27 -12.68 5.16
CA GLN A 123 11.56 -13.64 4.10
C GLN A 123 10.90 -14.97 4.42
N GLY A 124 10.47 -15.72 3.42
CA GLY A 124 10.07 -17.12 3.44
C GLY A 124 9.54 -17.69 4.76
N GLU A 125 10.09 -18.81 5.21
CA GLU A 125 9.78 -19.43 6.51
C GLU A 125 10.50 -18.70 7.65
N ASP A 126 9.75 -17.93 8.43
CA ASP A 126 10.28 -17.16 9.56
C ASP A 126 10.05 -17.94 10.88
N PRO A 127 11.13 -18.36 11.58
CA PRO A 127 11.03 -19.15 12.82
C PRO A 127 10.40 -18.38 13.99
N ARG A 128 10.23 -17.06 13.87
CA ARG A 128 9.59 -16.19 14.85
C ARG A 128 8.06 -16.30 14.82
N VAL A 129 7.50 -16.90 13.77
CA VAL A 129 6.06 -17.07 13.58
C VAL A 129 5.55 -18.19 14.48
N THR A 130 4.48 -17.93 15.24
CA THR A 130 3.82 -18.95 16.07
C THR A 130 3.04 -19.94 15.20
N ARG A 131 2.72 -21.15 15.76
CA ARG A 131 1.94 -22.16 15.02
C ARG A 131 0.59 -21.59 14.55
N ILE A 132 -0.13 -20.91 15.43
CA ILE A 132 -1.38 -20.24 15.06
C ILE A 132 -1.14 -19.06 14.12
N GLY A 133 -0.03 -18.34 14.30
CA GLY A 133 0.40 -17.26 13.42
C GLY A 133 0.62 -17.71 11.98
N LYS A 134 1.13 -18.96 11.77
CA LYS A 134 1.28 -19.54 10.42
C LYS A 134 -0.09 -19.68 9.74
N VAL A 135 -1.09 -20.19 10.45
CA VAL A 135 -2.47 -20.34 9.95
C VAL A 135 -3.08 -18.94 9.63
N LEU A 136 -2.98 -18.01 10.59
CA LEU A 136 -3.52 -16.66 10.39
C LEU A 136 -2.89 -15.96 9.17
N ARG A 137 -1.59 -16.11 8.97
CA ARG A 137 -0.87 -15.54 7.83
C ARG A 137 -1.22 -16.18 6.50
N THR A 138 -1.36 -17.52 6.47
CA THR A 138 -1.75 -18.25 5.26
C THR A 138 -3.15 -17.84 4.79
N LEU A 139 -4.05 -17.60 5.74
CA LEU A 139 -5.43 -17.18 5.47
C LEU A 139 -5.61 -15.65 5.44
N HIS A 140 -4.55 -14.87 5.58
CA HIS A 140 -4.56 -13.40 5.69
C HIS A 140 -5.46 -12.85 6.82
N LEU A 141 -5.84 -13.68 7.78
CA LEU A 141 -6.69 -13.29 8.91
C LEU A 141 -5.95 -12.37 9.89
N ASP A 142 -4.62 -12.41 9.92
CA ASP A 142 -3.80 -11.51 10.72
C ASP A 142 -3.94 -10.04 10.32
N GLU A 143 -4.37 -9.76 9.10
CA GLU A 143 -4.51 -8.39 8.57
C GLU A 143 -5.91 -7.78 8.79
N ILE A 144 -6.91 -8.58 9.23
CA ILE A 144 -8.29 -8.09 9.48
C ILE A 144 -8.34 -6.84 10.40
N PRO A 145 -7.53 -6.70 11.48
CA PRO A 145 -7.56 -5.49 12.31
C PRO A 145 -7.18 -4.20 11.59
N GLN A 146 -6.61 -4.25 10.38
CA GLN A 146 -6.37 -3.06 9.55
C GLN A 146 -7.66 -2.36 9.12
N CYS A 147 -8.83 -3.02 9.23
CA CYS A 147 -10.13 -2.36 9.08
C CYS A 147 -10.26 -1.11 9.98
N ILE A 148 -9.62 -1.11 11.15
CA ILE A 148 -9.56 0.04 12.04
C ILE A 148 -8.82 1.20 11.36
N ASN A 149 -7.74 0.91 10.62
CA ASN A 149 -7.00 1.94 9.87
C ASN A 149 -7.81 2.47 8.69
N PHE A 150 -8.64 1.63 8.05
CA PHE A 150 -9.58 2.12 7.01
C PHE A 150 -10.60 3.07 7.62
N LEU A 151 -11.21 2.75 8.77
CA LEU A 151 -12.17 3.62 9.43
C LEU A 151 -11.54 4.95 9.88
N LYS A 152 -10.31 4.92 10.40
CA LYS A 152 -9.56 6.13 10.75
C LYS A 152 -9.16 6.96 9.54
N GLY A 153 -9.04 6.35 8.36
CA GLY A 153 -8.60 7.00 7.14
C GLY A 153 -7.09 7.04 6.95
N ASP A 154 -6.33 6.32 7.78
CA ASP A 154 -4.88 6.15 7.64
C ASP A 154 -4.53 5.32 6.41
N MET A 155 -5.41 4.38 6.05
CA MET A 155 -5.26 3.45 4.93
C MET A 155 -6.51 3.44 4.05
N SER A 156 -6.36 2.91 2.84
CA SER A 156 -7.41 2.55 1.89
C SER A 156 -7.35 1.05 1.61
N LEU A 157 -8.43 0.49 1.07
CA LEU A 157 -8.44 -0.90 0.64
C LEU A 157 -7.42 -1.15 -0.48
N VAL A 158 -7.32 -0.20 -1.44
CA VAL A 158 -6.38 -0.28 -2.57
C VAL A 158 -5.40 0.89 -2.53
N GLY A 159 -4.10 0.57 -2.65
CA GLY A 159 -3.01 1.54 -2.67
C GLY A 159 -1.64 0.87 -2.51
N PRO A 160 -0.54 1.63 -2.57
CA PRO A 160 0.80 1.12 -2.29
C PRO A 160 0.88 0.49 -0.89
N ARG A 161 1.57 -0.66 -0.78
CA ARG A 161 1.71 -1.32 0.53
C ARG A 161 2.56 -0.46 1.48
N PRO A 162 2.10 -0.20 2.73
CA PRO A 162 2.81 0.66 3.67
C PRO A 162 4.10 0.00 4.16
N GLU A 163 5.19 0.77 4.18
CA GLU A 163 6.50 0.30 4.64
C GLU A 163 6.87 0.89 6.01
N ARG A 164 7.82 0.25 6.69
CA ARG A 164 8.34 0.69 8.01
C ARG A 164 9.25 1.90 7.83
N PRO A 165 9.24 2.89 8.75
CA PRO A 165 10.12 4.06 8.67
C PRO A 165 11.58 3.69 8.47
N PHE A 166 12.08 2.67 9.18
CA PHE A 166 13.45 2.18 9.07
C PHE A 166 13.85 1.82 7.62
N PHE A 167 12.99 1.11 6.89
CA PHE A 167 13.26 0.76 5.49
C PHE A 167 13.06 1.94 4.54
N VAL A 168 12.06 2.78 4.80
CA VAL A 168 11.83 4.00 4.02
C VAL A 168 13.05 4.91 4.05
N ASP A 169 13.69 5.07 5.23
CA ASP A 169 14.90 5.88 5.39
C ASP A 169 16.09 5.35 4.58
N GLN A 170 16.18 4.03 4.43
CA GLN A 170 17.21 3.41 3.58
C GLN A 170 16.89 3.56 2.10
N PHE A 171 15.65 3.26 1.70
CA PHE A 171 15.24 3.26 0.29
C PHE A 171 15.23 4.66 -0.32
N ARG A 172 14.81 5.71 0.41
CA ARG A 172 14.83 7.08 -0.08
C ARG A 172 16.22 7.59 -0.45
N GLN A 173 17.28 7.01 0.16
CA GLN A 173 18.67 7.39 -0.14
C GLN A 173 19.20 6.68 -1.39
N GLN A 174 18.64 5.51 -1.75
CA GLN A 174 19.17 4.64 -2.79
C GLN A 174 18.28 4.55 -4.03
N ILE A 175 16.99 4.88 -3.89
CA ILE A 175 16.00 4.74 -4.96
C ILE A 175 15.43 6.12 -5.29
N PRO A 176 15.71 6.67 -6.48
CA PRO A 176 15.13 7.94 -6.92
C PRO A 176 13.60 7.87 -6.89
N LEU A 177 12.95 8.98 -6.55
CA LEU A 177 11.49 9.12 -6.52
C LEU A 177 10.75 8.20 -5.53
N TYR A 178 11.47 7.49 -4.64
CA TYR A 178 10.85 6.57 -3.69
C TYR A 178 9.74 7.22 -2.85
N MET A 179 9.91 8.49 -2.48
CA MET A 179 8.95 9.23 -1.67
C MET A 179 7.62 9.52 -2.39
N ARG A 180 7.56 9.45 -3.72
CA ARG A 180 6.32 9.67 -4.48
C ARG A 180 5.22 8.64 -4.17
N ARG A 181 5.59 7.46 -3.71
CA ARG A 181 4.62 6.44 -3.30
C ARG A 181 3.73 6.86 -2.13
N PHE A 182 4.17 7.88 -1.36
CA PHE A 182 3.43 8.42 -0.23
C PHE A 182 2.51 9.61 -0.60
N ASN A 183 2.39 9.96 -1.86
CA ASN A 183 1.44 10.97 -2.33
C ASN A 183 -0.01 10.50 -2.25
N VAL A 184 -0.24 9.20 -2.05
CA VAL A 184 -1.55 8.59 -1.90
C VAL A 184 -1.63 7.77 -0.60
N LYS A 185 -2.86 7.43 -0.17
CA LYS A 185 -3.05 6.57 1.00
C LYS A 185 -2.48 5.17 0.73
N PRO A 186 -1.74 4.60 1.70
CA PRO A 186 -1.32 3.22 1.61
C PRO A 186 -2.52 2.28 1.60
N GLY A 187 -2.36 1.14 0.94
CA GLY A 187 -3.41 0.14 0.76
C GLY A 187 -3.09 -1.21 1.39
N LEU A 188 -4.15 -1.99 1.61
CA LEU A 188 -4.04 -3.42 1.91
C LEU A 188 -3.68 -4.21 0.64
N LEU A 189 -4.35 -3.84 -0.47
CA LEU A 189 -4.19 -4.44 -1.78
C LEU A 189 -3.41 -3.48 -2.67
N GLY A 190 -2.27 -3.91 -3.20
CA GLY A 190 -1.42 -3.11 -4.08
C GLY A 190 -1.37 -3.65 -5.51
N TRP A 191 -1.17 -2.76 -6.49
CA TRP A 191 -0.95 -3.16 -7.88
C TRP A 191 0.28 -4.04 -8.03
N ALA A 192 1.36 -3.74 -7.30
CA ALA A 192 2.56 -4.55 -7.23
C ALA A 192 2.25 -6.00 -6.82
N GLN A 193 1.45 -6.18 -5.76
CA GLN A 193 1.04 -7.49 -5.25
C GLN A 193 0.10 -8.25 -6.22
N ALA A 194 -0.70 -7.52 -7.02
CA ALA A 194 -1.62 -8.11 -7.98
C ALA A 194 -0.94 -8.49 -9.31
N LYS A 195 0.30 -8.03 -9.56
CA LYS A 195 0.96 -8.20 -10.86
C LYS A 195 2.25 -8.98 -10.85
N HIS A 196 2.95 -8.98 -9.73
CA HIS A 196 4.29 -9.55 -9.66
C HIS A 196 4.47 -10.43 -8.43
N GLU A 197 4.95 -11.64 -8.63
CA GLU A 197 5.47 -12.49 -7.57
C GLU A 197 6.93 -12.07 -7.33
N PHE A 198 7.16 -11.33 -6.23
CA PHE A 198 8.51 -10.93 -5.85
C PHE A 198 9.25 -12.13 -5.25
N ASP A 199 10.50 -12.31 -5.64
CA ASP A 199 11.39 -13.28 -5.01
C ASP A 199 11.75 -12.79 -3.60
N LEU A 200 10.94 -13.18 -2.62
CA LEU A 200 11.12 -12.80 -1.23
C LEU A 200 12.35 -13.46 -0.57
N ASP A 201 12.94 -14.47 -1.19
CA ASP A 201 14.15 -15.14 -0.71
C ASP A 201 15.42 -14.45 -1.22
N SER A 202 15.29 -13.52 -2.16
CA SER A 202 16.38 -12.67 -2.62
C SER A 202 16.93 -11.80 -1.48
N LYS A 203 18.25 -11.69 -1.42
CA LYS A 203 18.94 -10.79 -0.48
C LYS A 203 18.99 -9.33 -0.97
N ASP A 204 18.56 -9.06 -2.21
CA ASP A 204 18.52 -7.72 -2.79
C ASP A 204 17.21 -7.00 -2.46
N PHE A 205 17.09 -6.53 -1.23
CA PHE A 205 15.91 -5.78 -0.77
C PHE A 205 15.72 -4.45 -1.52
N VAL A 206 16.81 -3.83 -1.97
CA VAL A 206 16.77 -2.56 -2.69
C VAL A 206 16.23 -2.78 -4.11
N GLY A 207 16.65 -3.86 -4.76
CA GLY A 207 16.12 -4.29 -6.05
C GLY A 207 14.62 -4.57 -5.96
N ILE A 208 14.19 -5.39 -5.00
CA ILE A 208 12.76 -5.67 -4.76
C ILE A 208 11.96 -4.38 -4.49
N ALA A 209 12.52 -3.46 -3.69
CA ALA A 209 11.85 -2.19 -3.39
C ALA A 209 11.75 -1.28 -4.62
N ARG A 210 12.74 -1.32 -5.51
CA ARG A 210 12.75 -0.60 -6.80
C ARG A 210 11.67 -1.15 -7.74
N ASP A 211 11.62 -2.46 -7.91
CA ASP A 211 10.62 -3.11 -8.76
C ASP A 211 9.20 -2.83 -8.25
N ARG A 212 8.98 -2.90 -6.93
CA ARG A 212 7.70 -2.51 -6.32
C ARG A 212 7.34 -1.06 -6.59
N LEU A 213 8.34 -0.16 -6.53
CA LEU A 213 8.12 1.26 -6.79
C LEU A 213 7.58 1.51 -8.19
N GLU A 214 8.07 0.81 -9.21
CA GLU A 214 7.57 0.97 -10.59
C GLU A 214 6.07 0.67 -10.68
N TYR A 215 5.60 -0.42 -10.04
CA TYR A 215 4.18 -0.74 -9.99
C TYR A 215 3.39 0.26 -9.13
N ASP A 216 3.96 0.73 -8.02
CA ASP A 216 3.32 1.72 -7.17
C ASP A 216 3.16 3.07 -7.91
N LEU A 217 4.19 3.50 -8.65
CA LEU A 217 4.12 4.72 -9.46
C LEU A 217 3.11 4.58 -10.61
N TYR A 218 3.10 3.43 -11.30
CA TYR A 218 2.08 3.16 -12.31
C TYR A 218 0.66 3.27 -11.72
N TYR A 219 0.43 2.69 -10.53
CA TYR A 219 -0.87 2.80 -9.86
C TYR A 219 -1.22 4.26 -9.56
N ILE A 220 -0.28 5.03 -9.01
CA ILE A 220 -0.48 6.44 -8.65
C ILE A 220 -0.82 7.28 -9.88
N GLU A 221 -0.11 7.10 -10.99
CA GLU A 221 -0.33 7.83 -12.24
C GLU A 221 -1.65 7.48 -12.94
N ASN A 222 -2.13 6.24 -12.76
CA ASN A 222 -3.33 5.72 -13.41
C ASN A 222 -4.50 5.50 -12.46
N MET A 223 -4.49 6.14 -11.30
CA MET A 223 -5.45 5.93 -10.21
C MET A 223 -6.89 6.24 -10.65
N THR A 224 -7.72 5.20 -10.68
CA THR A 224 -9.15 5.27 -11.02
C THR A 224 -9.93 4.20 -10.25
N LEU A 225 -11.23 4.41 -10.03
CA LEU A 225 -12.10 3.38 -9.44
C LEU A 225 -12.08 2.07 -10.24
N LYS A 226 -11.97 2.15 -11.57
CA LYS A 226 -11.87 0.97 -12.43
C LYS A 226 -10.59 0.16 -12.15
N LEU A 227 -9.47 0.83 -11.94
CA LEU A 227 -8.21 0.18 -11.58
C LEU A 227 -8.30 -0.44 -10.17
N ASP A 228 -8.90 0.26 -9.22
CA ASP A 228 -9.13 -0.26 -7.87
C ASP A 228 -9.96 -1.55 -7.91
N LEU A 229 -11.09 -1.54 -8.60
CA LEU A 229 -11.92 -2.75 -8.76
C LEU A 229 -11.14 -3.89 -9.42
N LYS A 230 -10.34 -3.60 -10.45
CA LYS A 230 -9.50 -4.61 -11.10
C LYS A 230 -8.51 -5.24 -10.12
N ILE A 231 -7.84 -4.43 -9.28
CA ILE A 231 -6.91 -4.92 -8.26
C ILE A 231 -7.65 -5.81 -7.25
N MET A 232 -8.81 -5.37 -6.77
CA MET A 232 -9.62 -6.14 -5.83
C MET A 232 -10.01 -7.51 -6.40
N PHE A 233 -10.53 -7.56 -7.63
CA PHE A 233 -10.91 -8.83 -8.28
C PHE A 233 -9.71 -9.73 -8.52
N GLN A 234 -8.58 -9.20 -8.97
CA GLN A 234 -7.37 -9.99 -9.19
C GLN A 234 -6.84 -10.59 -7.89
N THR A 235 -6.82 -9.80 -6.81
CA THR A 235 -6.36 -10.29 -5.50
C THR A 235 -7.27 -11.38 -4.94
N VAL A 236 -8.59 -11.18 -5.02
CA VAL A 236 -9.57 -12.23 -4.62
C VAL A 236 -9.36 -13.49 -5.43
N TRP A 237 -9.21 -13.36 -6.75
CA TRP A 237 -8.94 -14.52 -7.63
C TRP A 237 -7.66 -15.27 -7.25
N PHE A 238 -6.56 -14.56 -6.95
CA PHE A 238 -5.32 -15.19 -6.54
C PHE A 238 -5.44 -15.93 -5.21
N VAL A 239 -6.11 -15.31 -4.23
CA VAL A 239 -6.35 -15.97 -2.94
C VAL A 239 -7.18 -17.24 -3.12
N LEU A 240 -8.25 -17.20 -3.93
CA LEU A 240 -9.09 -18.38 -4.22
C LEU A 240 -8.34 -19.45 -5.03
N ALA A 241 -7.42 -19.05 -5.90
CA ALA A 241 -6.55 -19.94 -6.68
C ALA A 241 -5.35 -20.50 -5.86
N GLY A 242 -5.24 -20.17 -4.56
CA GLY A 242 -4.15 -20.61 -3.70
C GLY A 242 -2.79 -20.00 -4.02
N LYS A 243 -2.74 -18.92 -4.83
CA LYS A 243 -1.51 -18.20 -5.14
C LYS A 243 -1.19 -17.18 -4.03
N SER A 244 0.08 -17.11 -3.65
CA SER A 244 0.51 -16.10 -2.67
C SER A 244 0.45 -14.71 -3.27
N THR A 245 -0.12 -13.75 -2.51
CA THR A 245 -0.16 -12.32 -2.88
C THR A 245 0.79 -11.49 -1.99
N ARG A 246 1.80 -12.14 -1.41
CA ARG A 246 2.76 -11.49 -0.51
C ARG A 246 4.01 -11.03 -1.23
#